data_8c2718d4b2929458beb7c995c70a3887
#
_entry.id   8c2718d4b2929458beb7c995c70a3887
#
_cell.length_a   1.000
_cell.length_b   1.000
_cell.length_c   1.000
_cell.angle_alpha   90.00
_cell.angle_beta   90.00
_cell.angle_gamma   90.00
#
_symmetry.space_group_name_H-M   'P 1'
#
loop_
_entity.id
_entity.type
_entity.pdbx_description
1 polymer ?
#
loop_
_entity_poly.entity_id
_entity_poly.type
_entity_poly.pdbx_seq_one_letter_code
_entity_poly.pdbx_strand_id
1 'polypeptide(L)'
;TTLHNEQPALMLMDIEMPEMNGMDMIAHINHTKMMVVAMTAHDTSILEQLLKAGFDDCLFKPFSMEKLSDILGIESQPQLDALLAFAGGDEEAAKEILDTVKQELAAHLTNLKEAVEEESLSTDRIGKAAHKLLPIATMMQMGCLEELKALSPEYIGEIEEAEIREKLKVVITTLSAAVSDLYAS
;
A
#
# COMPACT_ATOMS: atom_id res chain seq x y z
N THR A 1 3.71 32.85 -15.76
CA THR A 1 5.06 32.51 -15.33
C THR A 1 5.55 31.36 -16.18
N THR A 2 6.59 31.56 -16.85
CA THR A 2 7.29 30.92 -17.93
C THR A 2 7.44 29.39 -17.77
N LEU A 3 6.66 28.62 -18.54
CA LEU A 3 7.00 27.22 -18.85
C LEU A 3 8.07 27.28 -19.96
N HIS A 4 9.34 27.36 -19.56
CA HIS A 4 10.44 27.29 -20.48
C HIS A 4 10.69 25.85 -20.93
N ASN A 5 10.39 25.58 -22.19
CA ASN A 5 10.98 24.58 -23.10
C ASN A 5 11.08 23.10 -22.71
N GLU A 6 10.69 22.67 -21.53
CA GLU A 6 10.53 21.26 -21.20
C GLU A 6 9.02 20.96 -21.18
N GLN A 7 8.55 20.19 -22.12
CA GLN A 7 7.17 19.71 -22.08
C GLN A 7 7.09 18.73 -20.89
N PRO A 8 6.19 18.94 -19.93
CA PRO A 8 6.00 17.99 -18.84
C PRO A 8 5.61 16.62 -19.41
N ALA A 9 6.14 15.56 -18.82
CA ALA A 9 5.78 14.19 -19.20
C ALA A 9 4.34 13.83 -18.76
N LEU A 10 3.86 14.49 -17.70
CA LEU A 10 2.53 14.29 -17.09
C LEU A 10 1.91 15.62 -16.70
N MET A 11 0.59 15.72 -16.87
CA MET A 11 -0.25 16.79 -16.34
C MET A 11 -1.40 16.21 -15.53
N LEU A 12 -1.54 16.64 -14.28
CA LEU A 12 -2.72 16.39 -13.46
C LEU A 12 -3.68 17.58 -13.59
N MET A 13 -4.90 17.33 -14.04
CA MET A 13 -5.90 18.36 -14.28
C MET A 13 -7.14 18.16 -13.44
N ASP A 14 -7.42 19.11 -12.56
CA ASP A 14 -8.70 19.13 -11.86
C ASP A 14 -9.82 19.48 -12.85
N ILE A 15 -10.86 18.65 -12.93
CA ILE A 15 -12.00 18.94 -13.81
C ILE A 15 -13.04 19.87 -13.17
N GLU A 16 -13.00 20.05 -11.85
CA GLU A 16 -13.93 20.87 -11.07
C GLU A 16 -13.34 22.25 -10.75
N MET A 17 -13.02 23.03 -11.78
CA MET A 17 -12.48 24.38 -11.59
C MET A 17 -13.57 25.44 -11.77
N PRO A 18 -13.57 26.55 -10.95
CA PRO A 18 -14.66 27.51 -10.91
C PRO A 18 -14.89 28.31 -12.21
N GLU A 19 -13.85 28.55 -13.02
CA GLU A 19 -13.92 29.46 -14.19
C GLU A 19 -13.88 28.72 -15.52
N MET A 20 -13.34 27.50 -15.57
CA MET A 20 -13.24 26.70 -16.79
C MET A 20 -13.28 25.22 -16.41
N ASN A 21 -14.19 24.48 -17.05
CA ASN A 21 -14.27 23.03 -16.85
C ASN A 21 -13.04 22.35 -17.50
N GLY A 22 -12.38 21.46 -16.77
CA GLY A 22 -11.23 20.70 -17.29
C GLY A 22 -11.54 19.93 -18.58
N MET A 23 -12.80 19.50 -18.77
CA MET A 23 -13.27 18.86 -20.01
C MET A 23 -13.18 19.78 -21.24
N ASP A 24 -13.43 21.07 -21.07
CA ASP A 24 -13.31 22.05 -22.15
C ASP A 24 -11.83 22.41 -22.38
N MET A 25 -11.03 22.39 -21.32
CA MET A 25 -9.62 22.73 -21.37
C MET A 25 -8.78 21.69 -22.11
N ILE A 26 -9.07 20.40 -21.94
CA ILE A 26 -8.32 19.30 -22.60
C ILE A 26 -8.36 19.43 -24.12
N ALA A 27 -9.47 19.88 -24.68
CA ALA A 27 -9.62 20.09 -26.13
C ALA A 27 -8.70 21.19 -26.71
N HIS A 28 -8.18 22.07 -25.87
CA HIS A 28 -7.30 23.18 -26.25
C HIS A 28 -5.80 22.89 -25.97
N ILE A 29 -5.49 21.76 -25.35
CA ILE A 29 -4.11 21.39 -25.00
C ILE A 29 -3.56 20.42 -26.07
N ASN A 30 -2.41 20.74 -26.62
CA ASN A 30 -1.68 19.79 -27.46
C ASN A 30 -0.89 18.83 -26.55
N HIS A 31 -1.45 17.66 -26.30
CA HIS A 31 -0.90 16.66 -25.38
C HIS A 31 -0.33 15.40 -26.06
N THR A 32 -0.01 15.47 -27.36
CA THR A 32 0.49 14.30 -28.12
C THR A 32 1.76 13.64 -27.57
N LYS A 33 2.45 14.31 -26.66
CA LYS A 33 3.68 13.82 -25.99
C LYS A 33 3.62 13.87 -24.45
N MET A 34 2.44 14.09 -23.90
CA MET A 34 2.24 14.31 -22.48
C MET A 34 1.01 13.52 -22.03
N MET A 35 1.16 12.74 -20.98
CA MET A 35 0.03 12.06 -20.33
C MET A 35 -0.82 13.09 -19.57
N VAL A 36 -2.11 13.13 -19.79
CA VAL A 36 -3.04 14.03 -19.09
C VAL A 36 -4.03 13.20 -18.27
N VAL A 37 -3.96 13.35 -16.97
CA VAL A 37 -4.79 12.63 -16.01
C VAL A 37 -5.78 13.57 -15.36
N ALA A 38 -7.07 13.23 -15.44
CA ALA A 38 -8.14 13.99 -14.81
C ALA A 38 -8.14 13.74 -13.28
N MET A 39 -8.44 14.78 -12.49
CA MET A 39 -8.75 14.63 -11.06
C MET A 39 -10.19 15.06 -10.82
N THR A 40 -11.01 14.22 -10.18
CA THR A 40 -12.43 14.49 -9.93
C THR A 40 -12.93 13.92 -8.61
N ALA A 41 -13.96 14.57 -8.03
CA ALA A 41 -14.72 14.02 -6.91
C ALA A 41 -15.94 13.18 -7.35
N HIS A 42 -16.23 13.11 -8.66
CA HIS A 42 -17.27 12.24 -9.19
C HIS A 42 -16.89 10.76 -9.06
N ASP A 43 -17.90 9.90 -9.17
CA ASP A 43 -17.71 8.45 -9.18
C ASP A 43 -17.18 7.92 -10.53
N THR A 44 -16.94 6.61 -10.60
CA THR A 44 -16.37 5.95 -11.78
C THR A 44 -17.25 6.04 -13.04
N SER A 45 -18.49 6.48 -12.95
CA SER A 45 -19.42 6.60 -14.08
C SER A 45 -18.96 7.65 -15.12
N ILE A 46 -18.14 8.63 -14.69
CA ILE A 46 -17.61 9.68 -15.57
C ILE A 46 -16.37 9.24 -16.38
N LEU A 47 -15.73 8.10 -16.01
CA LEU A 47 -14.48 7.66 -16.61
C LEU A 47 -14.53 7.57 -18.14
N GLU A 48 -15.61 6.96 -18.67
CA GLU A 48 -15.78 6.81 -20.12
C GLU A 48 -15.90 8.16 -20.84
N GLN A 49 -16.50 9.15 -20.19
CA GLN A 49 -16.63 10.50 -20.74
C GLN A 49 -15.29 11.23 -20.75
N LEU A 50 -14.47 11.06 -19.68
CA LEU A 50 -13.14 11.64 -19.58
C LEU A 50 -12.19 11.08 -20.65
N LEU A 51 -12.19 9.75 -20.82
CA LEU A 51 -11.38 9.12 -21.88
C LEU A 51 -11.80 9.57 -23.27
N LYS A 52 -13.11 9.73 -23.54
CA LYS A 52 -13.63 10.27 -24.81
C LYS A 52 -13.27 11.74 -25.02
N ALA A 53 -13.12 12.51 -23.94
CA ALA A 53 -12.72 13.91 -24.01
C ALA A 53 -11.21 14.08 -24.31
N GLY A 54 -10.41 13.01 -24.16
CA GLY A 54 -8.98 13.02 -24.49
C GLY A 54 -8.06 12.91 -23.26
N PHE A 55 -8.58 12.63 -22.08
CA PHE A 55 -7.75 12.27 -20.92
C PHE A 55 -7.22 10.84 -21.08
N ASP A 56 -6.01 10.60 -20.61
CA ASP A 56 -5.36 9.29 -20.68
C ASP A 56 -5.77 8.39 -19.49
N ASP A 57 -6.05 8.97 -18.31
CA ASP A 57 -6.51 8.28 -17.11
C ASP A 57 -7.24 9.25 -16.16
N CYS A 58 -7.71 8.73 -15.02
CA CYS A 58 -8.47 9.50 -14.03
C CYS A 58 -8.11 9.11 -12.57
N LEU A 59 -7.96 10.13 -11.72
CA LEU A 59 -7.84 10.03 -10.27
C LEU A 59 -9.13 10.49 -9.59
N PHE A 60 -9.81 9.57 -8.92
CA PHE A 60 -11.02 9.86 -8.14
C PHE A 60 -10.64 10.34 -6.73
N LYS A 61 -11.05 11.54 -6.36
CA LYS A 61 -10.80 12.12 -5.02
C LYS A 61 -11.76 11.52 -3.97
N PRO A 62 -11.25 11.14 -2.79
CA PRO A 62 -9.85 11.14 -2.38
C PRO A 62 -9.09 9.94 -2.98
N PHE A 63 -7.88 10.16 -3.47
CA PHE A 63 -7.00 9.10 -4.00
C PHE A 63 -5.83 8.84 -3.07
N SER A 64 -5.33 7.60 -3.08
CA SER A 64 -4.15 7.19 -2.33
C SER A 64 -2.86 7.54 -3.09
N MET A 65 -1.73 7.62 -2.36
CA MET A 65 -0.41 7.76 -2.99
C MET A 65 -0.06 6.56 -3.88
N GLU A 66 -0.52 5.36 -3.51
CA GLU A 66 -0.38 4.15 -4.33
C GLU A 66 -1.01 4.35 -5.72
N LYS A 67 -2.28 4.80 -5.78
CA LYS A 67 -2.96 5.05 -7.06
C LYS A 67 -2.27 6.13 -7.90
N LEU A 68 -1.72 7.16 -7.25
CA LEU A 68 -0.94 8.19 -7.93
C LEU A 68 0.37 7.60 -8.49
N SER A 69 1.07 6.77 -7.70
CA SER A 69 2.30 6.10 -8.12
C SER A 69 2.09 5.17 -9.31
N ASP A 70 0.99 4.41 -9.32
CA ASP A 70 0.60 3.53 -10.44
C ASP A 70 0.49 4.34 -11.74
N ILE A 71 -0.18 5.49 -11.69
CA ILE A 71 -0.34 6.37 -12.87
C ILE A 71 0.98 6.98 -13.32
N LEU A 72 1.86 7.31 -12.37
CA LEU A 72 3.19 7.86 -12.66
C LEU A 72 4.16 6.80 -13.21
N GLY A 73 3.78 5.51 -13.17
CA GLY A 73 4.69 4.40 -13.48
C GLY A 73 5.90 4.35 -12.55
N ILE A 74 5.76 4.95 -11.35
CA ILE A 74 6.74 4.87 -10.29
C ILE A 74 6.42 3.59 -9.54
N GLU A 75 7.34 2.62 -9.53
CA GLU A 75 7.23 1.51 -8.60
C GLU A 75 7.25 2.10 -7.18
N SER A 76 6.06 2.38 -6.65
CA SER A 76 5.94 2.79 -5.26
C SER A 76 6.36 1.60 -4.41
N GLN A 77 7.31 1.81 -3.54
CA GLN A 77 7.59 0.93 -2.43
C GLN A 77 6.92 1.54 -1.19
N PRO A 78 5.59 1.34 -0.99
CA PRO A 78 4.85 1.98 0.11
C PRO A 78 5.48 1.67 1.46
N GLN A 79 6.13 0.50 1.55
CA GLN A 79 6.86 0.09 2.74
C GLN A 79 8.11 0.94 2.98
N LEU A 80 8.87 1.25 1.93
CA LEU A 80 10.07 2.10 2.05
C LEU A 80 9.70 3.55 2.35
N ASP A 81 8.65 4.08 1.72
CA ASP A 81 8.15 5.44 1.98
C ASP A 81 7.65 5.59 3.43
N ALA A 82 6.96 4.58 3.96
CA ALA A 82 6.56 4.53 5.36
C ALA A 82 7.76 4.48 6.31
N LEU A 83 8.80 3.70 5.96
CA LEU A 83 10.03 3.61 6.74
C LEU A 83 10.84 4.90 6.69
N LEU A 84 10.93 5.55 5.53
CA LEU A 84 11.57 6.86 5.38
C LEU A 84 10.86 7.93 6.21
N ALA A 85 9.54 7.95 6.20
CA ALA A 85 8.75 8.84 7.04
C ALA A 85 8.99 8.59 8.53
N PHE A 86 9.06 7.31 8.94
CA PHE A 86 9.35 6.90 10.32
C PHE A 86 10.78 7.28 10.75
N ALA A 87 11.75 7.16 9.83
CA ALA A 87 13.16 7.56 10.04
C ALA A 87 13.39 9.09 9.93
N GLY A 88 12.32 9.89 9.80
CA GLY A 88 12.44 11.34 9.69
C GLY A 88 13.12 11.82 8.39
N GLY A 89 13.11 10.99 7.35
CA GLY A 89 13.74 11.27 6.05
C GLY A 89 15.21 10.86 5.97
N ASP A 90 15.75 10.18 6.99
CA ASP A 90 17.12 9.66 6.99
C ASP A 90 17.14 8.30 6.26
N GLU A 91 17.77 8.28 5.07
CA GLU A 91 17.84 7.09 4.21
C GLU A 91 18.69 5.96 4.83
N GLU A 92 19.74 6.28 5.57
CA GLU A 92 20.63 5.29 6.19
C GLU A 92 19.91 4.62 7.37
N ALA A 93 19.26 5.42 8.21
CA ALA A 93 18.40 4.91 9.28
C ALA A 93 17.22 4.10 8.73
N ALA A 94 16.59 4.50 7.64
CA ALA A 94 15.51 3.76 7.00
C ALA A 94 15.97 2.39 6.49
N LYS A 95 17.19 2.28 5.93
CA LYS A 95 17.78 1.00 5.50
C LYS A 95 18.05 0.07 6.67
N GLU A 96 18.63 0.57 7.77
CA GLU A 96 18.86 -0.24 8.98
C GLU A 96 17.54 -0.77 9.56
N ILE A 97 16.50 0.07 9.59
CA ILE A 97 15.17 -0.35 10.03
C ILE A 97 14.61 -1.41 9.07
N LEU A 98 14.75 -1.22 7.76
CA LEU A 98 14.28 -2.17 6.74
C LEU A 98 14.93 -3.54 6.90
N ASP A 99 16.24 -3.59 7.09
CA ASP A 99 16.97 -4.84 7.28
C ASP A 99 16.53 -5.56 8.57
N THR A 100 16.30 -4.81 9.63
CA THR A 100 15.75 -5.34 10.89
C THR A 100 14.34 -5.90 10.67
N VAL A 101 13.49 -5.16 9.99
CA VAL A 101 12.11 -5.58 9.67
C VAL A 101 12.11 -6.84 8.80
N LYS A 102 12.96 -6.92 7.78
CA LYS A 102 13.12 -8.12 6.93
C LYS A 102 13.45 -9.35 7.77
N GLN A 103 14.41 -9.24 8.66
CA GLN A 103 14.84 -10.34 9.52
C GLN A 103 13.74 -10.78 10.50
N GLU A 104 13.10 -9.84 11.18
CA GLU A 104 12.02 -10.12 12.13
C GLU A 104 10.80 -10.75 11.43
N LEU A 105 10.39 -10.22 10.27
CA LEU A 105 9.29 -10.79 9.49
C LEU A 105 9.59 -12.23 9.05
N ALA A 106 10.79 -12.49 8.52
CA ALA A 106 11.18 -13.82 8.07
C ALA A 106 11.24 -14.83 9.24
N ALA A 107 11.78 -14.41 10.38
CA ALA A 107 11.85 -15.24 11.57
C ALA A 107 10.46 -15.59 12.13
N HIS A 108 9.58 -14.60 12.23
CA HIS A 108 8.21 -14.81 12.70
C HIS A 108 7.37 -15.61 11.72
N LEU A 109 7.53 -15.39 10.39
CA LEU A 109 6.87 -16.18 9.37
C LEU A 109 7.23 -17.66 9.48
N THR A 110 8.50 -17.99 9.64
CA THR A 110 8.97 -19.36 9.85
C THR A 110 8.35 -19.96 11.11
N ASN A 111 8.37 -19.22 12.21
CA ASN A 111 7.79 -19.63 13.49
C ASN A 111 6.29 -19.94 13.41
N LEU A 112 5.52 -19.09 12.70
CA LEU A 112 4.08 -19.28 12.52
C LEU A 112 3.76 -20.44 11.57
N LYS A 113 4.57 -20.66 10.52
CA LYS A 113 4.44 -21.82 9.63
C LYS A 113 4.64 -23.14 10.38
N GLU A 114 5.68 -23.21 11.21
CA GLU A 114 5.91 -24.39 12.06
C GLU A 114 4.76 -24.59 13.04
N ALA A 115 4.30 -23.52 13.69
CA ALA A 115 3.21 -23.60 14.66
C ALA A 115 1.89 -24.11 14.06
N VAL A 116 1.61 -23.80 12.81
CA VAL A 116 0.37 -24.25 12.10
C VAL A 116 0.40 -25.73 11.77
N GLU A 117 1.60 -26.32 11.60
CA GLU A 117 1.78 -27.75 11.29
C GLU A 117 1.75 -28.65 12.54
N GLU A 118 1.81 -28.08 13.73
CA GLU A 118 1.72 -28.83 14.99
C GLU A 118 0.30 -29.43 15.16
N GLU A 119 0.20 -30.68 15.65
CA GLU A 119 -1.08 -31.32 15.94
C GLU A 119 -1.91 -30.55 16.98
N SER A 120 -1.23 -29.97 17.97
CA SER A 120 -1.83 -29.10 18.99
C SER A 120 -1.20 -27.72 18.93
N LEU A 121 -2.03 -26.70 18.67
CA LEU A 121 -1.54 -25.33 18.57
C LEU A 121 -1.02 -24.79 19.91
N SER A 122 0.20 -24.27 19.90
CA SER A 122 0.73 -23.53 21.04
C SER A 122 0.24 -22.08 21.01
N THR A 123 -0.87 -21.79 21.69
CA THR A 123 -1.45 -20.45 21.78
C THR A 123 -0.47 -19.43 22.37
N ASP A 124 0.36 -19.83 23.32
CA ASP A 124 1.41 -18.95 23.89
C ASP A 124 2.46 -18.54 22.84
N ARG A 125 2.92 -19.51 22.04
CA ARG A 125 3.89 -19.24 20.95
C ARG A 125 3.30 -18.33 19.88
N ILE A 126 2.08 -18.63 19.45
CA ILE A 126 1.35 -17.85 18.44
C ILE A 126 1.07 -16.44 18.94
N GLY A 127 0.57 -16.32 20.17
CA GLY A 127 0.25 -15.02 20.78
C GLY A 127 1.48 -14.13 20.90
N LYS A 128 2.61 -14.67 21.35
CA LYS A 128 3.87 -13.91 21.42
C LYS A 128 4.35 -13.44 20.05
N ALA A 129 4.23 -14.29 19.02
CA ALA A 129 4.60 -13.92 17.66
C ALA A 129 3.68 -12.82 17.10
N ALA A 130 2.37 -12.97 17.28
CA ALA A 130 1.38 -11.98 16.86
C ALA A 130 1.61 -10.62 17.52
N HIS A 131 1.85 -10.61 18.83
CA HIS A 131 2.13 -9.37 19.58
C HIS A 131 3.38 -8.64 19.06
N LYS A 132 4.44 -9.37 18.74
CA LYS A 132 5.67 -8.77 18.19
C LYS A 132 5.50 -8.28 16.75
N LEU A 133 4.65 -8.92 15.96
CA LEU A 133 4.36 -8.53 14.60
C LEU A 133 3.45 -7.31 14.50
N LEU A 134 2.59 -7.04 15.48
CA LEU A 134 1.63 -5.93 15.46
C LEU A 134 2.26 -4.57 15.16
N PRO A 135 3.36 -4.14 15.83
CA PRO A 135 3.99 -2.85 15.51
C PRO A 135 4.49 -2.78 14.06
N ILE A 136 5.11 -3.86 13.57
CA ILE A 136 5.64 -3.94 12.20
C ILE A 136 4.48 -3.89 11.20
N ALA A 137 3.44 -4.71 11.42
CA ALA A 137 2.28 -4.77 10.55
C ALA A 137 1.51 -3.44 10.51
N THR A 138 1.46 -2.73 11.64
CA THR A 138 0.86 -1.38 11.71
C THR A 138 1.68 -0.37 10.94
N MET A 139 3.00 -0.34 11.14
CA MET A 139 3.91 0.56 10.45
C MET A 139 3.88 0.34 8.93
N MET A 140 3.84 -0.91 8.50
CA MET A 140 3.81 -1.29 7.08
C MET A 140 2.39 -1.38 6.50
N GLN A 141 1.36 -1.02 7.24
CA GLN A 141 -0.05 -1.04 6.84
C GLN A 141 -0.50 -2.40 6.24
N MET A 142 -0.05 -3.49 6.85
CA MET A 142 -0.36 -4.84 6.36
C MET A 142 -1.84 -5.18 6.54
N GLY A 143 -2.43 -5.90 5.57
CA GLY A 143 -3.85 -6.26 5.55
C GLY A 143 -4.27 -7.33 6.58
N CYS A 144 -3.37 -7.79 7.47
CA CYS A 144 -3.64 -8.82 8.48
C CYS A 144 -3.67 -8.28 9.92
N LEU A 145 -3.88 -6.98 10.10
CA LEU A 145 -3.86 -6.34 11.43
C LEU A 145 -4.94 -6.88 12.37
N GLU A 146 -6.14 -7.12 11.89
CA GLU A 146 -7.24 -7.62 12.71
C GLU A 146 -7.02 -9.08 13.16
N GLU A 147 -6.47 -9.89 12.26
CA GLU A 147 -6.07 -11.26 12.58
C GLU A 147 -4.95 -11.30 13.62
N LEU A 148 -3.94 -10.46 13.47
CA LEU A 148 -2.85 -10.35 14.44
C LEU A 148 -3.34 -9.88 15.81
N LYS A 149 -4.27 -8.93 15.86
CA LYS A 149 -4.90 -8.51 17.13
C LYS A 149 -5.65 -9.66 17.77
N ALA A 150 -6.48 -10.38 17.02
CA ALA A 150 -7.24 -11.52 17.54
C ALA A 150 -6.34 -12.67 18.01
N LEU A 151 -5.18 -12.87 17.37
CA LEU A 151 -4.17 -13.87 17.77
C LEU A 151 -3.25 -13.38 18.90
N SER A 152 -3.36 -12.15 19.37
CA SER A 152 -2.54 -11.64 20.47
C SER A 152 -2.83 -12.34 21.80
N PRO A 153 -1.90 -12.30 22.78
CA PRO A 153 -2.06 -13.03 24.05
C PRO A 153 -3.33 -12.65 24.84
N GLU A 154 -3.88 -11.45 24.58
CA GLU A 154 -5.06 -10.93 25.27
C GLU A 154 -6.36 -11.58 24.79
N TYR A 155 -6.40 -12.05 23.53
CA TYR A 155 -7.63 -12.52 22.88
C TYR A 155 -7.58 -13.97 22.40
N ILE A 156 -6.40 -14.52 22.10
CA ILE A 156 -6.25 -15.86 21.52
C ILE A 156 -6.88 -16.98 22.35
N GLY A 157 -6.95 -16.80 23.67
CA GLY A 157 -7.57 -17.78 24.58
C GLY A 157 -9.10 -17.80 24.52
N GLU A 158 -9.73 -16.85 23.85
CA GLU A 158 -11.19 -16.71 23.75
C GLU A 158 -11.74 -17.30 22.44
N ILE A 159 -10.86 -17.70 21.49
CA ILE A 159 -11.24 -18.20 20.17
C ILE A 159 -10.92 -19.70 20.03
N GLU A 160 -11.74 -20.38 19.21
CA GLU A 160 -11.59 -21.80 18.96
C GLU A 160 -10.36 -22.10 18.07
N GLU A 161 -9.76 -23.30 18.25
CA GLU A 161 -8.58 -23.73 17.50
C GLU A 161 -8.77 -23.64 15.97
N ALA A 162 -9.96 -23.98 15.48
CA ALA A 162 -10.27 -23.89 14.06
C ALA A 162 -10.19 -22.44 13.54
N GLU A 163 -10.68 -21.49 14.32
CA GLU A 163 -10.60 -20.06 13.99
C GLU A 163 -9.16 -19.54 14.08
N ILE A 164 -8.37 -19.99 15.08
CA ILE A 164 -6.95 -19.67 15.15
C ILE A 164 -6.24 -20.11 13.88
N ARG A 165 -6.49 -21.33 13.40
CA ARG A 165 -5.89 -21.84 12.15
C ARG A 165 -6.26 -21.02 10.92
N GLU A 166 -7.50 -20.57 10.80
CA GLU A 166 -7.94 -19.72 9.68
C GLU A 166 -7.25 -18.34 9.73
N LYS A 167 -7.21 -17.70 10.89
CA LYS A 167 -6.51 -16.41 11.06
C LYS A 167 -5.02 -16.54 10.79
N LEU A 168 -4.38 -17.62 11.23
CA LEU A 168 -2.97 -17.92 10.94
C LEU A 168 -2.70 -18.04 9.44
N LYS A 169 -3.59 -18.67 8.67
CA LYS A 169 -3.45 -18.77 7.20
C LYS A 169 -3.41 -17.39 6.55
N VAL A 170 -4.32 -16.49 6.96
CA VAL A 170 -4.36 -15.11 6.46
C VAL A 170 -3.06 -14.40 6.78
N VAL A 171 -2.62 -14.46 8.05
CA VAL A 171 -1.37 -13.83 8.50
C VAL A 171 -0.17 -14.39 7.74
N ILE A 172 -0.02 -15.71 7.65
CA ILE A 172 1.08 -16.36 6.94
C ILE A 172 1.11 -15.98 5.46
N THR A 173 -0.05 -15.92 4.80
CA THR A 173 -0.16 -15.51 3.39
C THR A 173 0.29 -14.08 3.19
N THR A 174 -0.22 -13.15 4.01
CA THR A 174 0.12 -11.73 3.96
C THR A 174 1.61 -11.49 4.24
N LEU A 175 2.15 -12.13 5.29
CA LEU A 175 3.58 -12.04 5.62
C LEU A 175 4.47 -12.64 4.54
N SER A 176 4.06 -13.77 3.91
CA SER A 176 4.83 -14.40 2.83
C SER A 176 4.94 -13.49 1.61
N ALA A 177 3.85 -12.81 1.24
CA ALA A 177 3.86 -11.82 0.17
C ALA A 177 4.78 -10.65 0.52
N ALA A 178 4.61 -10.05 1.70
CA ALA A 178 5.41 -8.91 2.14
C ALA A 178 6.92 -9.25 2.21
N VAL A 179 7.29 -10.42 2.73
CA VAL A 179 8.68 -10.88 2.74
C VAL A 179 9.21 -11.04 1.32
N SER A 180 8.43 -11.66 0.40
CA SER A 180 8.83 -11.81 -1.00
C SER A 180 9.11 -10.47 -1.66
N ASP A 181 8.22 -9.49 -1.48
CA ASP A 181 8.34 -8.15 -2.07
C ASP A 181 9.57 -7.41 -1.51
N LEU A 182 9.81 -7.50 -0.19
CA LEU A 182 10.95 -6.87 0.46
C LEU A 182 12.32 -7.45 0.05
N TYR A 183 12.38 -8.71 -0.40
CA TYR A 183 13.60 -9.32 -0.89
C TYR A 183 13.76 -9.23 -2.42
N ALA A 184 12.71 -8.86 -3.15
CA ALA A 184 12.76 -8.64 -4.60
C ALA A 184 13.21 -7.22 -4.97
N SER A 185 13.12 -6.27 -4.03
CA SER A 185 13.55 -4.88 -4.13
C SER A 185 14.98 -4.70 -3.61
#